data_a0e34cb59942a4282a6e91bb5b5dd7ec
#
_entry.id   a0e34cb59942a4282a6e91bb5b5dd7ec
#
_cell.length_a   1.000
_cell.length_b   1.000
_cell.length_c   1.000
_cell.angle_alpha   90.00
_cell.angle_beta   90.00
_cell.angle_gamma   90.00
#
_symmetry.space_group_name_H-M   'P 1'
#
loop_
_entity.id
_entity.type
_entity.pdbx_description
1 polymer ?
#
loop_
_entity_poly.entity_id
_entity_poly.type
_entity_poly.pdbx_seq_one_letter_code
_entity_poly.pdbx_strand_id
1 'polypeptide(L)'
;MNRLAVVGCFAVLFGGLISAIAAETKQAGFVQYGKMHEVIGQQQHQGRVKFSELIKQPHFYGVGALESLAGEATIFDGTVTLTKVKPDGAISPQAVSPNTQAALLVGAYVKSWTEHPITKTIPSDDLNSLIEQTAKQAGLNIEKPFLFVIQGDFKNVRFHVINGACPLRARMRKEVLPADKRPYEADLAKVTGKLVGVFAKDSAGNITHPGTSVHMHLLFKDAQTGKIKTGHVEQVTVQPGATLLLPE
;
A
#
# COMPACT_ATOMS: atom_id res chain seq x y z
N MET A 1 34.20 13.32 71.03
CA MET A 1 34.71 12.88 69.72
C MET A 1 33.54 12.26 68.95
N ASN A 2 32.87 13.10 68.17
CA ASN A 2 31.68 12.73 67.38
C ASN A 2 32.09 12.23 66.01
N ARG A 3 31.68 11.00 65.65
CA ARG A 3 31.77 10.51 64.24
C ARG A 3 30.39 10.66 63.60
N LEU A 4 30.29 11.55 62.63
CA LEU A 4 29.16 11.65 61.71
C LEU A 4 29.23 10.52 60.68
N ALA A 5 28.16 9.74 60.58
CA ALA A 5 27.94 8.80 59.49
C ALA A 5 27.16 9.50 58.39
N VAL A 6 27.74 9.58 57.18
CA VAL A 6 27.08 10.09 55.98
C VAL A 6 26.43 8.89 55.27
N VAL A 7 25.10 8.89 55.24
CA VAL A 7 24.30 7.92 54.46
C VAL A 7 24.14 8.50 53.07
N GLY A 8 24.82 7.89 52.10
CA GLY A 8 24.65 8.23 50.67
C GLY A 8 23.40 7.54 50.08
N CYS A 9 22.42 8.33 49.73
CA CYS A 9 21.25 7.86 48.95
C CYS A 9 21.64 7.73 47.48
N PHE A 10 21.75 6.49 46.99
CA PHE A 10 21.84 6.22 45.55
C PHE A 10 20.43 6.24 44.96
N ALA A 11 20.12 7.31 44.19
CA ALA A 11 18.93 7.35 43.37
C ALA A 11 19.22 6.62 42.06
N VAL A 12 18.63 5.44 41.89
CA VAL A 12 18.63 4.69 40.63
C VAL A 12 17.59 5.33 39.73
N LEU A 13 18.03 6.13 38.77
CA LEU A 13 17.19 6.62 37.67
C LEU A 13 16.93 5.47 36.69
N PHE A 14 15.74 4.88 36.75
CA PHE A 14 15.20 4.03 35.70
C PHE A 14 14.84 4.92 34.51
N GLY A 15 15.76 5.08 33.58
CA GLY A 15 15.51 5.67 32.29
C GLY A 15 14.66 4.70 31.44
N GLY A 16 13.35 4.87 31.45
CA GLY A 16 12.47 4.18 30.52
C GLY A 16 12.82 4.57 29.10
N LEU A 17 13.38 3.65 28.32
CA LEU A 17 13.48 3.77 26.87
C LEU A 17 12.04 3.72 26.31
N ILE A 18 11.43 4.89 26.12
CA ILE A 18 10.27 5.04 25.27
C ILE A 18 10.82 4.90 23.83
N SER A 19 10.66 3.71 23.26
CA SER A 19 10.86 3.50 21.83
C SER A 19 9.85 4.38 21.11
N ALA A 20 10.25 5.59 20.76
CA ALA A 20 9.54 6.42 19.81
C ALA A 20 9.54 5.67 18.47
N ILE A 21 8.41 5.08 18.09
CA ILE A 21 8.15 4.64 16.73
C ILE A 21 8.10 5.94 15.91
N ALA A 22 9.23 6.30 15.34
CA ALA A 22 9.36 7.48 14.51
C ALA A 22 8.44 7.29 13.29
N ALA A 23 7.43 8.14 13.17
CA ALA A 23 6.71 8.34 11.92
C ALA A 23 7.71 8.90 10.91
N GLU A 24 8.22 8.04 10.02
CA GLU A 24 9.22 8.45 9.03
C GLU A 24 8.56 9.30 7.94
N THR A 25 9.04 10.53 7.87
CA THR A 25 8.86 11.54 6.83
C THR A 25 7.45 11.98 6.48
N LYS A 26 6.94 12.97 7.22
CA LYS A 26 5.87 13.86 6.76
C LYS A 26 6.36 14.72 5.60
N GLN A 27 6.17 14.29 4.37
CA GLN A 27 5.94 15.27 3.30
C GLN A 27 4.47 15.70 3.41
N ALA A 28 4.16 16.95 3.10
CA ALA A 28 2.81 17.49 3.27
C ALA A 28 1.77 16.52 2.66
N GLY A 29 0.95 15.92 3.51
CA GLY A 29 -0.09 14.99 3.14
C GLY A 29 0.30 13.52 2.91
N PHE A 30 1.57 13.18 2.64
CA PHE A 30 2.01 11.79 2.43
C PHE A 30 2.40 11.10 3.73
N VAL A 31 1.96 9.86 3.90
CA VAL A 31 2.30 9.01 5.05
C VAL A 31 2.78 7.65 4.59
N GLN A 32 3.73 7.08 5.36
CA GLN A 32 4.23 5.73 5.16
C GLN A 32 4.30 5.02 6.52
N TYR A 33 3.77 3.81 6.56
CA TYR A 33 3.85 2.90 7.70
C TYR A 33 4.46 1.58 7.22
N GLY A 34 5.64 1.27 7.74
CA GLY A 34 6.45 0.14 7.29
C GLY A 34 7.17 0.40 5.96
N LYS A 35 8.32 -0.27 5.79
CA LYS A 35 9.09 -0.31 4.55
C LYS A 35 8.99 -1.71 3.95
N MET A 36 8.94 -1.82 2.63
CA MET A 36 8.86 -3.14 1.99
C MET A 36 9.98 -4.08 2.41
N HIS A 37 11.23 -3.57 2.52
CA HIS A 37 12.34 -4.41 2.93
C HIS A 37 12.21 -4.92 4.39
N GLU A 38 11.59 -4.14 5.28
CA GLU A 38 11.31 -4.57 6.67
C GLU A 38 10.17 -5.59 6.71
N VAL A 39 9.02 -5.20 6.14
CA VAL A 39 7.80 -6.01 6.21
C VAL A 39 7.94 -7.28 5.37
N ILE A 40 8.35 -7.15 4.12
CA ILE A 40 8.48 -8.29 3.19
C ILE A 40 9.84 -8.98 3.34
N GLY A 41 10.93 -8.22 3.41
CA GLY A 41 12.30 -8.72 3.45
C GLY A 41 12.66 -9.35 4.79
N GLN A 42 12.43 -8.63 5.89
CA GLN A 42 12.77 -9.04 7.27
C GLN A 42 11.61 -9.70 8.01
N GLN A 43 10.44 -9.88 7.36
CA GLN A 43 9.25 -10.52 7.91
C GLN A 43 8.69 -9.82 9.17
N GLN A 44 8.82 -8.50 9.26
CA GLN A 44 8.26 -7.70 10.35
C GLN A 44 6.78 -7.40 10.04
N HIS A 45 5.91 -8.39 10.27
CA HIS A 45 4.50 -8.37 9.84
C HIS A 45 3.53 -7.79 10.89
N GLN A 46 4.03 -7.24 12.01
CA GLN A 46 3.18 -6.62 13.04
C GLN A 46 2.42 -5.40 12.51
N GLY A 47 1.24 -5.14 13.06
CA GLY A 47 0.45 -3.96 12.75
C GLY A 47 1.19 -2.67 13.16
N ARG A 48 1.17 -1.67 12.30
CA ARG A 48 1.86 -0.38 12.48
C ARG A 48 0.90 0.80 12.57
N VAL A 49 -0.28 0.68 12.00
CA VAL A 49 -1.31 1.72 12.03
C VAL A 49 -2.70 1.12 11.95
N LYS A 50 -3.64 1.65 12.71
CA LYS A 50 -5.06 1.30 12.60
C LYS A 50 -5.70 2.08 11.46
N PHE A 51 -6.52 1.41 10.64
CA PHE A 51 -7.26 2.09 9.58
C PHE A 51 -8.18 3.18 10.13
N SER A 52 -8.78 2.95 11.31
CA SER A 52 -9.62 3.93 11.99
C SER A 52 -8.92 5.24 12.34
N GLU A 53 -7.59 5.26 12.42
CA GLU A 53 -6.82 6.49 12.64
C GLU A 53 -6.64 7.31 11.37
N LEU A 54 -6.52 6.64 10.22
CA LEU A 54 -6.28 7.25 8.92
C LEU A 54 -7.54 7.88 8.32
N ILE A 55 -8.70 7.23 8.53
CA ILE A 55 -9.98 7.68 7.97
C ILE A 55 -10.75 8.66 8.87
N LYS A 56 -10.13 9.17 9.95
CA LYS A 56 -10.72 10.23 10.79
C LYS A 56 -11.00 11.52 10.02
N GLN A 57 -10.21 11.76 8.98
CA GLN A 57 -10.39 12.89 8.07
C GLN A 57 -10.78 12.36 6.69
N PRO A 58 -11.65 13.05 5.94
CA PRO A 58 -11.98 12.67 4.57
C PRO A 58 -10.77 12.81 3.64
N HIS A 59 -10.93 12.28 2.43
CA HIS A 59 -9.94 12.41 1.35
C HIS A 59 -8.60 11.71 1.61
N PHE A 60 -8.59 10.65 2.43
CA PHE A 60 -7.43 9.78 2.52
C PHE A 60 -7.48 8.70 1.44
N TYR A 61 -6.37 8.57 0.71
CA TYR A 61 -6.15 7.52 -0.30
C TYR A 61 -4.89 6.77 0.04
N GLY A 62 -4.88 5.45 -0.18
CA GLY A 62 -3.70 4.65 0.15
C GLY A 62 -3.83 3.19 -0.24
N VAL A 63 -2.68 2.51 -0.27
CA VAL A 63 -2.55 1.09 -0.58
C VAL A 63 -1.62 0.42 0.43
N GLY A 64 -1.87 -0.84 0.73
CA GLY A 64 -1.04 -1.57 1.68
C GLY A 64 -1.54 -2.96 2.02
N ALA A 65 -0.81 -3.59 2.94
CA ALA A 65 -1.03 -4.94 3.39
C ALA A 65 -1.49 -4.97 4.85
N LEU A 66 -2.39 -5.87 5.17
CA LEU A 66 -2.85 -6.12 6.53
C LEU A 66 -1.73 -6.64 7.43
N GLU A 67 -1.87 -6.44 8.73
CA GLU A 67 -1.08 -7.13 9.75
C GLU A 67 -0.97 -8.61 9.45
N SER A 68 0.19 -9.21 9.73
CA SER A 68 0.53 -10.60 9.40
C SER A 68 0.52 -10.91 7.89
N LEU A 69 0.53 -9.90 7.02
CA LEU A 69 0.34 -10.02 5.58
C LEU A 69 -0.94 -10.82 5.23
N ALA A 70 -1.99 -10.67 6.04
CA ALA A 70 -3.21 -11.47 5.97
C ALA A 70 -4.19 -11.02 4.88
N GLY A 71 -3.75 -10.20 3.94
CA GLY A 71 -4.56 -9.69 2.83
C GLY A 71 -4.15 -8.29 2.39
N GLU A 72 -4.89 -7.76 1.41
CA GLU A 72 -4.66 -6.45 0.81
C GLU A 72 -5.67 -5.42 1.29
N ALA A 73 -5.21 -4.19 1.35
CA ALA A 73 -6.01 -3.03 1.72
C ALA A 73 -5.86 -1.92 0.70
N THR A 74 -6.98 -1.31 0.33
CA THR A 74 -7.00 -0.06 -0.44
C THR A 74 -7.94 0.92 0.21
N ILE A 75 -7.50 2.15 0.35
CA ILE A 75 -8.33 3.25 0.84
C ILE A 75 -8.57 4.20 -0.34
N PHE A 76 -9.82 4.46 -0.62
CA PHE A 76 -10.24 5.38 -1.66
C PHE A 76 -11.24 6.38 -1.04
N ASP A 77 -10.85 7.64 -0.99
CA ASP A 77 -11.62 8.74 -0.40
C ASP A 77 -12.16 8.42 1.01
N GLY A 78 -11.26 7.96 1.89
CA GLY A 78 -11.58 7.55 3.26
C GLY A 78 -12.32 6.22 3.39
N THR A 79 -12.74 5.59 2.29
CA THR A 79 -13.39 4.28 2.31
C THR A 79 -12.36 3.15 2.23
N VAL A 80 -12.31 2.30 3.25
CA VAL A 80 -11.37 1.17 3.33
C VAL A 80 -12.00 -0.07 2.71
N THR A 81 -11.32 -0.66 1.72
CA THR A 81 -11.64 -1.97 1.16
C THR A 81 -10.55 -2.95 1.55
N LEU A 82 -10.94 -4.06 2.16
CA LEU A 82 -10.04 -5.15 2.56
C LEU A 82 -10.41 -6.42 1.79
N THR A 83 -9.41 -7.16 1.33
CA THR A 83 -9.60 -8.47 0.70
C THR A 83 -8.62 -9.48 1.29
N LYS A 84 -9.12 -10.64 1.71
CA LYS A 84 -8.34 -11.77 2.23
C LYS A 84 -8.53 -13.01 1.39
N VAL A 85 -7.54 -13.90 1.45
CA VAL A 85 -7.65 -15.25 0.92
C VAL A 85 -8.35 -16.13 1.95
N LYS A 86 -9.35 -16.91 1.51
CA LYS A 86 -10.05 -17.90 2.34
C LYS A 86 -9.30 -19.25 2.35
N PRO A 87 -9.61 -20.16 3.27
CA PRO A 87 -8.99 -21.48 3.31
C PRO A 87 -9.20 -22.31 2.02
N ASP A 88 -10.28 -22.05 1.26
CA ASP A 88 -10.53 -22.66 -0.05
C ASP A 88 -9.74 -22.03 -1.21
N GLY A 89 -8.89 -21.05 -0.92
CA GLY A 89 -8.08 -20.33 -1.90
C GLY A 89 -8.81 -19.18 -2.61
N ALA A 90 -10.10 -19.01 -2.43
CA ALA A 90 -10.84 -17.89 -3.01
C ALA A 90 -10.63 -16.58 -2.22
N ILE A 91 -10.88 -15.44 -2.84
CA ILE A 91 -10.79 -14.15 -2.16
C ILE A 91 -12.15 -13.63 -1.69
N SER A 92 -12.15 -12.99 -0.52
CA SER A 92 -13.35 -12.42 0.08
C SER A 92 -13.08 -11.01 0.63
N PRO A 93 -14.00 -10.04 0.39
CA PRO A 93 -13.98 -8.79 1.11
C PRO A 93 -14.17 -9.02 2.60
N GLN A 94 -13.54 -8.18 3.42
CA GLN A 94 -13.63 -8.24 4.86
C GLN A 94 -14.17 -6.93 5.42
N ALA A 95 -14.92 -7.01 6.51
CA ALA A 95 -15.32 -5.83 7.26
C ALA A 95 -14.11 -5.23 7.98
N VAL A 96 -14.07 -3.91 8.04
CA VAL A 96 -13.08 -3.18 8.83
C VAL A 96 -13.55 -3.10 10.27
N SER A 97 -12.74 -3.59 11.21
CA SER A 97 -12.98 -3.40 12.64
C SER A 97 -12.14 -2.23 13.18
N PRO A 98 -12.48 -1.64 14.33
CA PRO A 98 -11.70 -0.56 14.94
C PRO A 98 -10.24 -0.92 15.21
N ASN A 99 -9.95 -2.21 15.36
CA ASN A 99 -8.61 -2.72 15.65
C ASN A 99 -7.88 -3.27 14.42
N THR A 100 -8.49 -3.22 13.25
CA THR A 100 -7.84 -3.67 12.00
C THR A 100 -6.63 -2.79 11.71
N GLN A 101 -5.47 -3.42 11.52
CA GLN A 101 -4.19 -2.75 11.32
C GLN A 101 -3.55 -3.11 9.97
N ALA A 102 -2.76 -2.18 9.45
CA ALA A 102 -1.85 -2.42 8.36
C ALA A 102 -0.43 -2.65 8.89
N ALA A 103 0.28 -3.65 8.35
CA ALA A 103 1.72 -3.83 8.53
C ALA A 103 2.52 -2.96 7.56
N LEU A 104 1.99 -2.77 6.35
CA LEU A 104 2.53 -1.90 5.32
C LEU A 104 1.40 -1.03 4.77
N LEU A 105 1.59 0.28 4.74
CA LEU A 105 0.65 1.20 4.13
C LEU A 105 1.35 2.48 3.68
N VAL A 106 1.05 2.90 2.48
CA VAL A 106 1.44 4.21 1.93
C VAL A 106 0.21 4.93 1.44
N GLY A 107 0.14 6.24 1.69
CA GLY A 107 -1.03 7.01 1.34
C GLY A 107 -0.85 8.52 1.53
N ALA A 108 -1.89 9.27 1.16
CA ALA A 108 -1.93 10.72 1.38
C ALA A 108 -3.37 11.23 1.50
N TYR A 109 -3.51 12.41 2.08
CA TYR A 109 -4.73 13.20 2.02
C TYR A 109 -4.70 14.05 0.75
N VAL A 110 -5.65 13.80 -0.16
CA VAL A 110 -5.76 14.52 -1.44
C VAL A 110 -7.14 15.13 -1.54
N LYS A 111 -7.25 16.45 -1.40
CA LYS A 111 -8.53 17.17 -1.39
C LYS A 111 -9.09 17.37 -2.79
N SER A 112 -8.22 17.55 -3.78
CA SER A 112 -8.59 17.83 -5.16
C SER A 112 -7.65 17.13 -6.14
N TRP A 113 -8.19 16.82 -7.33
CA TRP A 113 -7.54 16.07 -8.36
C TRP A 113 -7.62 16.80 -9.70
N THR A 114 -6.50 16.83 -10.42
CA THR A 114 -6.49 17.21 -11.82
C THR A 114 -6.67 15.97 -12.68
N GLU A 115 -7.58 16.05 -13.65
CA GLU A 115 -7.90 14.96 -14.58
C GLU A 115 -7.05 15.02 -15.85
N HIS A 116 -6.46 13.89 -16.21
CA HIS A 116 -5.67 13.71 -17.42
C HIS A 116 -6.24 12.55 -18.24
N PRO A 117 -6.98 12.83 -19.35
CA PRO A 117 -7.58 11.78 -20.17
C PRO A 117 -6.51 10.90 -20.84
N ILE A 118 -6.71 9.58 -20.80
CA ILE A 118 -5.88 8.60 -21.49
C ILE A 118 -6.57 8.25 -22.81
N THR A 119 -6.01 8.72 -23.94
CA THR A 119 -6.62 8.60 -25.26
C THR A 119 -6.12 7.41 -26.08
N LYS A 120 -5.07 6.72 -25.61
CA LYS A 120 -4.48 5.55 -26.26
C LYS A 120 -4.30 4.40 -25.30
N THR A 121 -4.15 3.19 -25.82
CA THR A 121 -3.78 2.03 -25.01
C THR A 121 -2.38 2.23 -24.39
N ILE A 122 -2.26 2.00 -23.10
CA ILE A 122 -0.99 2.07 -22.35
C ILE A 122 -0.63 0.68 -21.85
N PRO A 123 0.39 0.03 -22.42
CA PRO A 123 0.94 -1.23 -21.89
C PRO A 123 1.53 -1.06 -20.50
N SER A 124 1.66 -2.17 -19.78
CA SER A 124 2.20 -2.19 -18.41
C SER A 124 3.59 -1.53 -18.33
N ASP A 125 4.46 -1.82 -19.29
CA ASP A 125 5.84 -1.29 -19.31
C ASP A 125 5.91 0.23 -19.52
N ASP A 126 4.89 0.81 -20.14
CA ASP A 126 4.81 2.25 -20.40
C ASP A 126 4.12 3.03 -19.26
N LEU A 127 3.49 2.34 -18.31
CA LEU A 127 2.68 2.97 -17.28
C LEU A 127 3.49 3.87 -16.34
N ASN A 128 4.66 3.41 -15.89
CA ASN A 128 5.57 4.23 -15.07
C ASN A 128 5.92 5.55 -15.79
N SER A 129 6.28 5.45 -17.05
CA SER A 129 6.65 6.61 -17.89
C SER A 129 5.48 7.56 -18.12
N LEU A 130 4.27 7.04 -18.35
CA LEU A 130 3.06 7.85 -18.48
C LEU A 130 2.81 8.67 -17.21
N ILE A 131 2.81 8.02 -16.05
CA ILE A 131 2.53 8.68 -14.75
C ILE A 131 3.59 9.76 -14.49
N GLU A 132 4.88 9.41 -14.64
CA GLU A 132 5.99 10.34 -14.43
C GLU A 132 5.91 11.57 -15.34
N GLN A 133 5.70 11.36 -16.65
CA GLN A 133 5.64 12.45 -17.63
C GLN A 133 4.43 13.35 -17.38
N THR A 134 3.25 12.76 -17.10
CA THR A 134 2.04 13.53 -16.81
C THR A 134 2.20 14.33 -15.53
N ALA A 135 2.80 13.75 -14.48
CA ALA A 135 3.07 14.44 -13.22
C ALA A 135 4.04 15.62 -13.41
N LYS A 136 5.11 15.45 -14.19
CA LYS A 136 6.02 16.56 -14.56
C LYS A 136 5.29 17.68 -15.30
N GLN A 137 4.44 17.34 -16.27
CA GLN A 137 3.65 18.31 -17.03
C GLN A 137 2.64 19.05 -16.14
N ALA A 138 2.08 18.37 -15.14
CA ALA A 138 1.20 18.96 -14.14
C ALA A 138 1.94 19.77 -13.06
N GLY A 139 3.28 19.85 -13.09
CA GLY A 139 4.08 20.63 -12.15
C GLY A 139 4.37 19.91 -10.83
N LEU A 140 4.06 18.61 -10.71
CA LEU A 140 4.39 17.84 -9.52
C LEU A 140 5.89 17.58 -9.38
N ASN A 141 6.38 17.61 -8.15
CA ASN A 141 7.77 17.22 -7.85
C ASN A 141 7.90 15.70 -7.84
N ILE A 142 8.40 15.12 -8.93
CA ILE A 142 8.55 13.68 -9.10
C ILE A 142 9.64 13.04 -8.23
N GLU A 143 10.52 13.84 -7.62
CA GLU A 143 11.51 13.34 -6.64
C GLU A 143 10.86 13.04 -5.27
N LYS A 144 9.60 13.41 -5.11
CA LYS A 144 8.78 13.12 -3.94
C LYS A 144 7.69 12.11 -4.28
N PRO A 145 7.38 11.15 -3.38
CA PRO A 145 6.25 10.26 -3.59
C PRO A 145 4.93 11.03 -3.70
N PHE A 146 4.06 10.62 -4.61
CA PHE A 146 2.70 11.15 -4.74
C PHE A 146 1.69 10.04 -5.07
N LEU A 147 0.46 10.30 -4.69
CA LEU A 147 -0.68 9.43 -5.03
C LEU A 147 -1.12 9.67 -6.46
N PHE A 148 -1.61 8.62 -7.10
CA PHE A 148 -2.37 8.72 -8.33
C PHE A 148 -3.56 7.76 -8.30
N VAL A 149 -4.56 8.05 -9.13
CA VAL A 149 -5.67 7.14 -9.40
C VAL A 149 -5.85 7.04 -10.90
N ILE A 150 -6.09 5.84 -11.42
CA ILE A 150 -6.55 5.67 -12.81
C ILE A 150 -7.92 5.01 -12.76
N GLN A 151 -8.92 5.63 -13.39
CA GLN A 151 -10.29 5.11 -13.47
C GLN A 151 -10.60 4.73 -14.90
N GLY A 152 -11.16 3.54 -15.13
CA GLY A 152 -11.53 3.11 -16.47
C GLY A 152 -11.53 1.62 -16.69
N ASP A 153 -11.35 1.23 -17.95
CA ASP A 153 -11.25 -0.14 -18.39
C ASP A 153 -9.79 -0.59 -18.45
N PHE A 154 -9.54 -1.79 -17.99
CA PHE A 154 -8.23 -2.42 -17.98
C PHE A 154 -8.28 -3.78 -18.66
N LYS A 155 -7.17 -4.18 -19.31
CA LYS A 155 -6.97 -5.52 -19.90
C LYS A 155 -5.68 -6.14 -19.37
N ASN A 156 -5.58 -7.46 -19.52
CA ASN A 156 -4.37 -8.22 -19.16
C ASN A 156 -3.88 -7.88 -17.74
N VAL A 157 -4.81 -7.82 -16.79
CA VAL A 157 -4.48 -7.46 -15.42
C VAL A 157 -4.02 -8.70 -14.67
N ARG A 158 -2.75 -8.72 -14.29
CA ARG A 158 -2.23 -9.67 -13.32
C ARG A 158 -2.24 -9.05 -11.94
N PHE A 159 -2.97 -9.67 -11.01
CA PHE A 159 -3.03 -9.19 -9.64
C PHE A 159 -2.98 -10.33 -8.64
N HIS A 160 -2.61 -10.00 -7.39
CA HIS A 160 -2.65 -10.95 -6.31
C HIS A 160 -3.22 -10.36 -5.02
N VAL A 161 -3.64 -11.25 -4.13
CA VAL A 161 -3.95 -10.96 -2.73
C VAL A 161 -3.02 -11.82 -1.87
N ILE A 162 -2.18 -11.17 -1.07
CA ILE A 162 -1.21 -11.88 -0.21
C ILE A 162 -1.93 -12.68 0.89
N ASN A 163 -1.24 -13.73 1.39
CA ASN A 163 -1.74 -14.59 2.45
C ASN A 163 -0.58 -15.05 3.36
N GLY A 164 -0.09 -14.16 4.22
CA GLY A 164 1.02 -14.43 5.13
C GLY A 164 2.42 -14.42 4.49
N ALA A 165 2.51 -14.28 3.16
CA ALA A 165 3.78 -14.15 2.43
C ALA A 165 3.59 -13.36 1.12
N CYS A 166 4.66 -12.73 0.65
CA CYS A 166 4.68 -11.99 -0.61
C CYS A 166 5.05 -12.92 -1.79
N PRO A 167 4.18 -13.10 -2.80
CA PRO A 167 4.47 -13.97 -3.95
C PRO A 167 5.62 -13.46 -4.80
N LEU A 168 5.77 -12.14 -4.96
CA LEU A 168 6.89 -11.56 -5.70
C LEU A 168 8.23 -11.93 -5.08
N ARG A 169 8.36 -11.79 -3.76
CA ARG A 169 9.57 -12.21 -3.04
C ARG A 169 9.81 -13.70 -3.17
N ALA A 170 8.79 -14.54 -3.04
CA ALA A 170 8.90 -15.98 -3.18
C ALA A 170 9.41 -16.37 -4.58
N ARG A 171 8.85 -15.77 -5.64
CA ARG A 171 9.32 -15.98 -7.02
C ARG A 171 10.78 -15.54 -7.22
N MET A 172 11.16 -14.37 -6.71
CA MET A 172 12.56 -13.88 -6.81
C MET A 172 13.55 -14.80 -6.11
N ARG A 173 13.16 -15.43 -5.01
CA ARG A 173 14.01 -16.35 -4.22
C ARG A 173 13.84 -17.81 -4.62
N LYS A 174 12.96 -18.13 -5.57
CA LYS A 174 12.58 -19.49 -5.95
C LYS A 174 12.08 -20.32 -4.75
N GLU A 175 11.42 -19.66 -3.80
CA GLU A 175 10.82 -20.28 -2.61
C GLU A 175 9.45 -20.85 -2.95
N VAL A 176 9.17 -22.08 -2.47
CA VAL A 176 7.83 -22.67 -2.53
C VAL A 176 7.08 -22.29 -1.26
N LEU A 177 5.99 -21.57 -1.40
CA LEU A 177 5.18 -21.17 -0.24
C LEU A 177 4.36 -22.35 0.29
N PRO A 178 4.25 -22.51 1.63
CA PRO A 178 3.34 -23.47 2.26
C PRO A 178 1.90 -23.24 1.80
N ALA A 179 1.07 -24.29 1.83
CA ALA A 179 -0.30 -24.22 1.32
C ALA A 179 -1.16 -23.15 2.00
N ASP A 180 -1.00 -22.97 3.31
CA ASP A 180 -1.69 -21.99 4.14
C ASP A 180 -1.19 -20.54 3.93
N LYS A 181 -0.06 -20.36 3.20
CA LYS A 181 0.52 -19.05 2.85
C LYS A 181 0.51 -18.76 1.35
N ARG A 182 -0.21 -19.57 0.58
CA ARG A 182 -0.35 -19.31 -0.86
C ARG A 182 -1.21 -18.09 -1.10
N PRO A 183 -0.74 -17.12 -1.90
CA PRO A 183 -1.55 -15.99 -2.30
C PRO A 183 -2.67 -16.44 -3.24
N TYR A 184 -3.68 -15.62 -3.38
CA TYR A 184 -4.54 -15.67 -4.55
C TYR A 184 -3.85 -14.91 -5.68
N GLU A 185 -3.73 -15.53 -6.85
CA GLU A 185 -3.19 -14.91 -8.06
C GLU A 185 -4.19 -15.10 -9.20
N ALA A 186 -4.43 -14.06 -9.98
CA ALA A 186 -5.33 -14.13 -11.14
C ALA A 186 -4.89 -13.22 -12.27
N ASP A 187 -5.17 -13.71 -13.50
CA ASP A 187 -5.06 -12.94 -14.71
C ASP A 187 -6.48 -12.59 -15.20
N LEU A 188 -6.84 -11.30 -15.17
CA LEU A 188 -8.12 -10.81 -15.66
C LEU A 188 -7.95 -10.31 -17.10
N ALA A 189 -8.65 -10.94 -18.03
CA ALA A 189 -8.62 -10.54 -19.44
C ALA A 189 -9.15 -9.11 -19.65
N LYS A 190 -10.22 -8.75 -18.91
CA LYS A 190 -10.82 -7.41 -18.88
C LYS A 190 -11.46 -7.14 -17.52
N VAL A 191 -11.33 -5.91 -17.03
CA VAL A 191 -12.00 -5.44 -15.81
C VAL A 191 -12.18 -3.92 -15.88
N THR A 192 -13.31 -3.44 -15.35
CA THR A 192 -13.56 -2.01 -15.11
C THR A 192 -13.35 -1.72 -13.63
N GLY A 193 -12.64 -0.64 -13.30
CA GLY A 193 -12.35 -0.33 -11.90
C GLY A 193 -11.50 0.92 -11.70
N LYS A 194 -10.80 0.94 -10.58
CA LYS A 194 -9.86 1.99 -10.21
C LYS A 194 -8.53 1.39 -9.81
N LEU A 195 -7.44 1.88 -10.38
CA LEU A 195 -6.10 1.69 -9.84
C LEU A 195 -5.83 2.83 -8.87
N VAL A 196 -5.59 2.50 -7.61
CA VAL A 196 -5.11 3.45 -6.60
C VAL A 196 -3.64 3.13 -6.39
N GLY A 197 -2.77 4.12 -6.49
CA GLY A 197 -1.35 3.85 -6.39
C GLY A 197 -0.52 5.04 -5.92
N VAL A 198 0.73 4.73 -5.63
CA VAL A 198 1.78 5.68 -5.29
C VAL A 198 2.87 5.58 -6.35
N PHE A 199 3.26 6.71 -6.89
CA PHE A 199 4.51 6.86 -7.63
C PHE A 199 5.61 7.28 -6.65
N ALA A 200 6.74 6.58 -6.67
CA ALA A 200 7.89 6.87 -5.81
C ALA A 200 9.18 6.50 -6.56
N LYS A 201 9.83 7.51 -7.12
CA LYS A 201 11.08 7.35 -7.85
C LYS A 201 12.18 6.81 -6.92
N ASP A 202 13.00 5.90 -7.42
CA ASP A 202 14.15 5.31 -6.72
C ASP A 202 13.83 4.73 -5.32
N SER A 203 12.59 4.27 -5.12
CA SER A 203 12.08 3.81 -3.84
C SER A 203 11.90 2.29 -3.74
N ALA A 204 12.64 1.54 -4.57
CA ALA A 204 12.64 0.08 -4.56
C ALA A 204 13.05 -0.47 -3.18
N GLY A 205 12.26 -1.41 -2.65
CA GLY A 205 12.46 -1.97 -1.31
C GLY A 205 12.02 -1.06 -0.15
N ASN A 206 11.64 0.19 -0.43
CA ASN A 206 11.04 1.10 0.54
C ASN A 206 9.51 1.20 0.31
N ILE A 207 9.09 1.82 -0.77
CA ILE A 207 7.68 2.02 -1.14
C ILE A 207 7.25 1.07 -2.26
N THR A 208 8.15 0.77 -3.20
CA THR A 208 7.86 0.00 -4.40
C THR A 208 8.64 -1.31 -4.44
N HIS A 209 8.20 -2.26 -5.26
CA HIS A 209 8.97 -3.45 -5.58
C HIS A 209 10.17 -3.12 -6.49
N PRO A 210 11.21 -3.96 -6.53
CA PRO A 210 12.30 -3.82 -7.48
C PRO A 210 11.80 -3.75 -8.94
N GLY A 211 12.39 -2.86 -9.72
CA GLY A 211 12.09 -2.71 -11.15
C GLY A 211 10.89 -1.82 -11.48
N THR A 212 10.24 -1.20 -10.49
CA THR A 212 9.13 -0.27 -10.71
C THR A 212 9.23 0.95 -9.79
N SER A 213 8.71 2.09 -10.26
CA SER A 213 8.48 3.30 -9.46
C SER A 213 7.02 3.39 -8.98
N VAL A 214 6.21 2.37 -9.22
CA VAL A 214 4.79 2.36 -8.89
C VAL A 214 4.46 1.24 -7.92
N HIS A 215 3.62 1.54 -6.92
CA HIS A 215 2.95 0.56 -6.07
C HIS A 215 1.45 0.82 -6.16
N MET A 216 0.69 -0.11 -6.71
CA MET A 216 -0.72 0.10 -7.00
C MET A 216 -1.58 -1.11 -6.72
N HIS A 217 -2.83 -0.83 -6.34
CA HIS A 217 -3.88 -1.81 -6.13
C HIS A 217 -5.06 -1.55 -7.06
N LEU A 218 -5.71 -2.63 -7.49
CA LEU A 218 -6.97 -2.57 -8.22
C LEU A 218 -8.15 -2.62 -7.25
N LEU A 219 -9.08 -1.67 -7.36
CA LEU A 219 -10.43 -1.72 -6.80
C LEU A 219 -11.40 -2.06 -7.92
N PHE A 220 -12.12 -3.17 -7.81
CA PHE A 220 -13.09 -3.58 -8.82
C PHE A 220 -14.32 -4.26 -8.21
N LYS A 221 -15.43 -4.18 -8.94
CA LYS A 221 -16.64 -4.93 -8.59
C LYS A 221 -16.56 -6.32 -9.19
N ASP A 222 -16.54 -7.32 -8.35
CA ASP A 222 -16.55 -8.72 -8.77
C ASP A 222 -17.87 -9.04 -9.45
N ALA A 223 -17.81 -9.54 -10.69
CA ALA A 223 -18.98 -9.77 -11.52
C ALA A 223 -19.91 -10.88 -10.98
N GLN A 224 -19.35 -11.87 -10.28
CA GLN A 224 -20.11 -12.99 -9.75
C GLN A 224 -20.82 -12.65 -8.43
N THR A 225 -20.15 -11.91 -7.55
CA THR A 225 -20.65 -11.62 -6.20
C THR A 225 -21.24 -10.22 -6.04
N GLY A 226 -20.98 -9.33 -7.00
CA GLY A 226 -21.33 -7.91 -6.92
C GLY A 226 -20.56 -7.11 -5.85
N LYS A 227 -19.64 -7.74 -5.11
CA LYS A 227 -18.88 -7.13 -4.04
C LYS A 227 -17.62 -6.43 -4.57
N ILE A 228 -17.23 -5.34 -3.90
CA ILE A 228 -15.96 -4.67 -4.19
C ILE A 228 -14.82 -5.48 -3.58
N LYS A 229 -13.79 -5.72 -4.38
CA LYS A 229 -12.56 -6.41 -4.01
C LYS A 229 -11.35 -5.53 -4.34
N THR A 230 -10.23 -5.83 -3.69
CA THR A 230 -8.95 -5.20 -3.98
C THR A 230 -7.82 -6.20 -4.01
N GLY A 231 -6.72 -5.87 -4.67
CA GLY A 231 -5.48 -6.63 -4.68
C GLY A 231 -4.34 -5.86 -5.34
N HIS A 232 -3.12 -6.27 -5.03
CA HIS A 232 -1.90 -5.68 -5.61
C HIS A 232 -1.79 -6.02 -7.10
N VAL A 233 -1.48 -5.02 -7.92
CA VAL A 233 -1.35 -5.18 -9.39
C VAL A 233 0.10 -5.33 -9.78
N GLU A 234 0.40 -6.40 -10.52
CA GLU A 234 1.73 -6.68 -11.08
C GLU A 234 1.85 -6.22 -12.54
N GLN A 235 0.77 -6.40 -13.31
CA GLN A 235 0.70 -6.00 -14.72
C GLN A 235 -0.70 -5.47 -15.04
N VAL A 236 -0.78 -4.49 -15.93
CA VAL A 236 -2.04 -3.95 -16.40
C VAL A 236 -1.86 -3.24 -17.74
N THR A 237 -2.82 -3.38 -18.63
CA THR A 237 -2.95 -2.56 -19.84
C THR A 237 -4.12 -1.61 -19.67
N VAL A 238 -3.85 -0.31 -19.58
CA VAL A 238 -4.89 0.72 -19.48
C VAL A 238 -5.49 0.98 -20.84
N GLN A 239 -6.83 1.02 -20.93
CA GLN A 239 -7.54 1.22 -22.20
C GLN A 239 -7.83 2.70 -22.46
N PRO A 240 -8.01 3.11 -23.74
CA PRO A 240 -8.48 4.44 -24.09
C PRO A 240 -9.82 4.76 -23.41
N GLY A 241 -10.03 6.02 -23.02
CA GLY A 241 -11.19 6.46 -22.27
C GLY A 241 -11.02 6.39 -20.75
N ALA A 242 -9.91 5.81 -20.25
CA ALA A 242 -9.54 5.94 -18.85
C ALA A 242 -9.05 7.36 -18.52
N THR A 243 -9.09 7.70 -17.23
CA THR A 243 -8.62 9.01 -16.72
C THR A 243 -7.57 8.78 -15.65
N LEU A 244 -6.41 9.42 -15.80
CA LEU A 244 -5.40 9.52 -14.75
C LEU A 244 -5.71 10.76 -13.89
N LEU A 245 -5.83 10.59 -12.59
CA LEU A 245 -6.01 11.62 -11.59
C LEU A 245 -4.69 11.85 -10.86
N LEU A 246 -4.23 13.09 -10.82
CA LEU A 246 -3.06 13.54 -10.06
C LEU A 246 -3.46 14.58 -9.03
N PRO A 247 -2.82 14.62 -7.83
CA PRO A 247 -3.11 15.64 -6.82
C PRO A 247 -2.79 17.04 -7.34
N GLU A 248 -3.64 18.03 -6.96
CA GLU A 248 -3.37 19.44 -7.20
C GLU A 248 -2.29 20.00 -6.29
#